data_82105d73f62407e177ce4ed6ee3a960e
#
_entry.id   82105d73f62407e177ce4ed6ee3a960e
#
_cell.length_a   1.000
_cell.length_b   1.000
_cell.length_c   1.000
_cell.angle_alpha   90.00
_cell.angle_beta   90.00
_cell.angle_gamma   90.00
#
_symmetry.space_group_name_H-M   'P 1'
#
loop_
_entity.id
_entity.type
_entity.pdbx_description
1 polymer ?
#
loop_
_entity_poly.entity_id
_entity_poly.type
_entity_poly.pdbx_seq_one_letter_code
_entity_poly.pdbx_strand_id
1 'polypeptide(L)'
;ESSADLAGASYLAKSGTSGRGLIDFFKKLQNQEFRLAVYATDSYDRTHPLSSERIASLTEVFTKDPAWNRATDPALEARFQRVRGKLIGYLSNKEAVLRTYPRSDTSAPAHLARAYA
;
A
#
# COMPACT_ATOMS: atom_id res chain seq x y z
N GLU A 1 1.72 -11.94 16.15
CA GLU A 1 1.64 -11.53 14.72
C GLU A 1 0.48 -12.22 14.00
N SER A 2 0.36 -13.56 14.08
CA SER A 2 -0.74 -14.32 13.45
C SER A 2 -2.13 -13.84 13.86
N SER A 3 -2.33 -13.49 15.12
CA SER A 3 -3.61 -12.99 15.62
C SER A 3 -3.97 -11.62 15.02
N ALA A 4 -2.99 -10.74 14.87
CA ALA A 4 -3.19 -9.43 14.24
C ALA A 4 -3.49 -9.58 12.74
N ASP A 5 -2.81 -10.49 12.07
CA ASP A 5 -3.03 -10.78 10.65
C ASP A 5 -4.45 -11.32 10.40
N LEU A 6 -4.89 -12.28 11.23
CA LEU A 6 -6.24 -12.84 11.14
C LEU A 6 -7.32 -11.79 11.47
N ALA A 7 -7.06 -10.93 12.46
CA ALA A 7 -7.97 -9.83 12.76
C ALA A 7 -8.08 -8.84 11.58
N GLY A 8 -6.96 -8.48 10.99
CA GLY A 8 -6.92 -7.62 9.79
C GLY A 8 -7.69 -8.23 8.62
N ALA A 9 -7.48 -9.54 8.38
CA ALA A 9 -8.23 -10.28 7.36
C ALA A 9 -9.74 -10.27 7.63
N SER A 10 -10.14 -10.48 8.89
CA SER A 10 -11.54 -10.44 9.29
C SER A 10 -12.16 -9.05 9.08
N TYR A 11 -11.44 -7.98 9.39
CA TYR A 11 -11.94 -6.62 9.18
C TYR A 11 -12.10 -6.28 7.69
N LEU A 12 -11.17 -6.67 6.85
CA LEU A 12 -11.28 -6.48 5.41
C LEU A 12 -12.47 -7.26 4.83
N ALA A 13 -12.63 -8.52 5.23
CA ALA A 13 -13.77 -9.34 4.81
C ALA A 13 -15.11 -8.71 5.22
N LYS A 14 -15.26 -8.27 6.47
CA LYS A 14 -16.47 -7.60 6.98
C LYS A 14 -16.75 -6.28 6.27
N SER A 15 -15.74 -5.55 5.85
CA SER A 15 -15.90 -4.31 5.08
C SER A 15 -16.19 -4.56 3.59
N GLY A 16 -16.11 -5.81 3.14
CA GLY A 16 -16.24 -6.15 1.73
C GLY A 16 -15.09 -5.67 0.85
N THR A 17 -13.93 -5.43 1.45
CA THR A 17 -12.73 -4.96 0.77
C THR A 17 -11.84 -6.15 0.42
N SER A 18 -11.34 -6.20 -0.83
CA SER A 18 -10.41 -7.24 -1.27
C SER A 18 -9.09 -7.17 -0.49
N GLY A 19 -8.61 -8.33 -0.05
CA GLY A 19 -7.30 -8.48 0.58
C GLY A 19 -6.12 -8.42 -0.38
N ARG A 20 -6.34 -8.35 -1.71
CA ARG A 20 -5.27 -8.30 -2.72
C ARG A 20 -4.28 -7.16 -2.46
N GLY A 21 -4.80 -5.98 -2.17
CA GLY A 21 -3.98 -4.80 -1.91
C GLY A 21 -3.05 -4.97 -0.70
N LEU A 22 -3.51 -5.62 0.35
CA LEU A 22 -2.69 -5.92 1.53
C LEU A 22 -1.57 -6.93 1.19
N ILE A 23 -1.88 -7.96 0.43
CA ILE A 23 -0.87 -8.94 -0.03
C ILE A 23 0.18 -8.27 -0.91
N ASP A 24 -0.23 -7.45 -1.87
CA ASP A 24 0.70 -6.71 -2.73
C ASP A 24 1.58 -5.74 -1.93
N PHE A 25 1.00 -5.09 -0.93
CA PHE A 25 1.74 -4.21 -0.03
C PHE A 25 2.78 -4.99 0.79
N PHE A 26 2.41 -6.13 1.37
CA PHE A 26 3.34 -6.98 2.13
C PHE A 26 4.47 -7.52 1.26
N LYS A 27 4.20 -7.91 0.02
CA LYS A 27 5.24 -8.32 -0.94
C LYS A 27 6.21 -7.19 -1.24
N LYS A 28 5.73 -5.97 -1.40
CA LYS A 28 6.59 -4.78 -1.59
C LYS A 28 7.45 -4.51 -0.37
N LEU A 29 6.88 -4.57 0.83
CA LEU A 29 7.63 -4.41 2.07
C LEU A 29 8.69 -5.51 2.23
N GLN A 30 8.35 -6.75 1.95
CA GLN A 30 9.30 -7.87 2.00
C GLN A 30 10.48 -7.65 1.05
N ASN A 31 10.25 -7.17 -0.16
CA ASN A 31 11.32 -6.83 -1.10
C ASN A 31 12.20 -5.68 -0.59
N GLN A 32 11.64 -4.69 0.07
CA GLN A 32 12.39 -3.59 0.69
C GLN A 32 13.21 -4.07 1.86
N GLU A 33 12.64 -4.90 2.74
CA GLU A 33 13.37 -5.53 3.85
C GLU A 33 14.56 -6.34 3.34
N PHE A 34 14.37 -7.10 2.27
CA PHE A 34 15.44 -7.88 1.65
C PHE A 34 16.57 -7.01 1.10
N ARG A 35 16.23 -5.87 0.49
CA ARG A 35 17.22 -4.89 0.02
C ARG A 35 17.95 -4.19 1.16
N LEU A 36 17.22 -3.84 2.22
CA LEU A 36 17.77 -3.17 3.40
C LEU A 36 18.60 -4.10 4.27
N ALA A 37 18.23 -5.39 4.36
CA ALA A 37 19.00 -6.39 5.10
C ALA A 37 20.42 -6.60 4.56
N VAL A 38 20.64 -6.29 3.28
CA VAL A 38 21.98 -6.30 2.67
C VAL A 38 22.83 -5.08 3.14
N TYR A 39 22.19 -4.00 3.59
CA TYR A 39 22.84 -2.72 3.92
C TYR A 39 22.65 -2.25 5.37
N ALA A 40 21.73 -2.83 6.13
CA ALA A 40 21.38 -2.35 7.46
C ALA A 40 21.61 -3.39 8.57
N THR A 41 22.25 -2.94 9.65
CA THR A 41 22.44 -3.68 10.91
C THR A 41 21.33 -3.39 11.92
N ASP A 42 20.20 -2.79 11.52
CA ASP A 42 19.19 -2.31 12.45
C ASP A 42 18.30 -3.47 12.94
N SER A 43 18.16 -3.55 14.27
CA SER A 43 17.52 -4.67 14.96
C SER A 43 15.99 -4.63 14.90
N TYR A 44 15.37 -3.52 14.50
CA TYR A 44 13.92 -3.35 14.49
C TYR A 44 13.25 -4.25 13.43
N ASP A 45 13.86 -4.35 12.26
CA ASP A 45 13.34 -5.18 11.15
C ASP A 45 13.44 -6.68 11.43
N ARG A 46 14.21 -7.08 12.45
CA ARG A 46 14.36 -8.50 12.85
C ARG A 46 13.25 -8.99 13.78
N THR A 47 12.52 -8.09 14.45
CA THR A 47 11.51 -8.48 15.43
C THR A 47 10.14 -8.77 14.82
N HIS A 48 9.87 -8.29 13.61
CA HIS A 48 8.58 -8.47 12.91
C HIS A 48 8.72 -8.79 11.41
N PRO A 49 9.50 -9.80 11.02
CA PRO A 49 9.74 -10.05 9.60
C PRO A 49 8.45 -10.45 8.87
N LEU A 50 8.27 -9.88 7.68
CA LEU A 50 7.26 -10.34 6.74
C LEU A 50 7.73 -11.64 6.08
N SER A 51 7.58 -12.76 6.77
CA SER A 51 7.99 -14.07 6.26
C SER A 51 7.11 -14.48 5.07
N SER A 52 7.71 -15.27 4.17
CA SER A 52 6.96 -15.86 3.05
C SER A 52 5.81 -16.75 3.53
N GLU A 53 5.98 -17.43 4.66
CA GLU A 53 4.94 -18.24 5.31
C GLU A 53 3.75 -17.38 5.76
N ARG A 54 4.02 -16.21 6.33
CA ARG A 54 2.99 -15.28 6.78
C ARG A 54 2.17 -14.74 5.60
N ILE A 55 2.85 -14.35 4.53
CA ILE A 55 2.18 -13.91 3.30
C ILE A 55 1.37 -15.04 2.67
N ALA A 56 1.90 -16.27 2.62
CA ALA A 56 1.21 -17.43 2.08
C ALA A 56 -0.05 -17.78 2.90
N SER A 57 0.04 -17.77 4.22
CA SER A 57 -1.11 -18.01 5.12
C SER A 57 -2.21 -16.98 4.94
N LEU A 58 -1.87 -15.69 4.86
CA LEU A 58 -2.82 -14.62 4.59
C LEU A 58 -3.45 -14.75 3.20
N THR A 59 -2.66 -15.09 2.19
CA THR A 59 -3.15 -15.31 0.82
C THR A 59 -4.18 -16.44 0.80
N GLU A 60 -3.94 -17.53 1.52
CA GLU A 60 -4.89 -18.63 1.62
C GLU A 60 -6.23 -18.18 2.25
N VAL A 61 -6.18 -17.38 3.31
CA VAL A 61 -7.38 -16.86 3.96
C VAL A 61 -8.15 -15.91 3.01
N PHE A 62 -7.45 -14.98 2.38
CA PHE A 62 -8.09 -13.98 1.51
C PHE A 62 -8.67 -14.56 0.23
N THR A 63 -8.02 -15.56 -0.38
CA THR A 63 -8.53 -16.19 -1.63
C THR A 63 -9.83 -16.94 -1.43
N LYS A 64 -10.13 -17.35 -0.21
CA LYS A 64 -11.40 -17.99 0.17
C LYS A 64 -12.53 -16.98 0.42
N ASP A 65 -12.21 -15.70 0.58
CA ASP A 65 -13.19 -14.65 0.82
C ASP A 65 -13.89 -14.24 -0.47
N PRO A 66 -15.22 -14.11 -0.48
CA PRO A 66 -15.96 -13.60 -1.65
C PRO A 66 -15.51 -12.20 -2.11
N ALA A 67 -14.98 -11.37 -1.21
CA ALA A 67 -14.49 -10.05 -1.54
C ALA A 67 -13.16 -10.06 -2.31
N TRP A 68 -12.46 -11.20 -2.40
CA TRP A 68 -11.17 -11.30 -3.09
C TRP A 68 -11.19 -10.75 -4.52
N ASN A 69 -12.25 -11.03 -5.26
CA ASN A 69 -12.42 -10.57 -6.65
C ASN A 69 -13.23 -9.28 -6.78
N ARG A 70 -13.58 -8.65 -5.66
CA ARG A 70 -14.35 -7.41 -5.69
C ARG A 70 -13.47 -6.25 -6.18
N ALA A 71 -13.98 -5.48 -7.13
CA ALA A 71 -13.32 -4.26 -7.59
C ALA A 71 -13.28 -3.20 -6.48
N THR A 72 -12.26 -2.36 -6.48
CA THR A 72 -12.18 -1.19 -5.60
C THR A 72 -13.35 -0.24 -5.89
N ASP A 73 -13.95 0.32 -4.84
CA ASP A 73 -14.95 1.37 -4.97
C ASP A 73 -14.33 2.60 -5.67
N PRO A 74 -14.86 3.02 -6.84
CA PRO A 74 -14.29 4.15 -7.59
C PRO A 74 -14.28 5.46 -6.81
N ALA A 75 -15.27 5.70 -5.95
CA ALA A 75 -15.31 6.91 -5.12
C ALA A 75 -14.23 6.91 -4.06
N LEU A 76 -13.98 5.77 -3.42
CA LEU A 76 -12.91 5.60 -2.44
C LEU A 76 -11.54 5.73 -3.10
N GLU A 77 -11.35 5.13 -4.27
CA GLU A 77 -10.11 5.24 -5.04
C GLU A 77 -9.83 6.70 -5.44
N ALA A 78 -10.83 7.44 -5.89
CA ALA A 78 -10.67 8.86 -6.23
C ALA A 78 -10.22 9.69 -5.02
N ARG A 79 -10.78 9.43 -3.84
CA ARG A 79 -10.35 10.06 -2.57
C ARG A 79 -8.91 9.70 -2.22
N PHE A 80 -8.56 8.43 -2.34
CA PHE A 80 -7.20 7.96 -2.09
C PHE A 80 -6.19 8.64 -3.00
N GLN A 81 -6.46 8.75 -4.29
CA GLN A 81 -5.57 9.41 -5.23
C GLN A 81 -5.36 10.89 -4.92
N ARG A 82 -6.37 11.59 -4.42
CA ARG A 82 -6.23 12.99 -3.95
C ARG A 82 -5.33 13.11 -2.73
N VAL A 83 -5.53 12.23 -1.74
CA VAL A 83 -4.67 12.19 -0.54
C VAL A 83 -3.23 11.86 -0.93
N ARG A 84 -3.04 10.89 -1.81
CA ARG A 84 -1.74 10.50 -2.34
C ARG A 84 -1.06 11.66 -3.08
N GLY A 85 -1.79 12.39 -3.91
CA GLY A 85 -1.29 13.57 -4.61
C GLY A 85 -0.79 14.65 -3.64
N LYS A 86 -1.57 14.97 -2.62
CA LYS A 86 -1.17 15.92 -1.56
C LYS A 86 0.10 15.46 -0.85
N LEU A 87 0.17 14.19 -0.46
CA LEU A 87 1.30 13.64 0.25
C LEU A 87 2.57 13.69 -0.59
N ILE A 88 2.49 13.29 -1.85
CA ILE A 88 3.63 13.36 -2.79
C ILE A 88 4.09 14.82 -2.96
N GLY A 89 3.15 15.75 -3.15
CA GLY A 89 3.48 17.17 -3.25
C GLY A 89 4.19 17.70 -2.01
N TYR A 90 3.73 17.33 -0.84
CA TYR A 90 4.30 17.77 0.43
C TYR A 90 5.68 17.16 0.73
N LEU A 91 5.89 15.88 0.42
CA LEU A 91 7.11 15.14 0.79
C LEU A 91 8.21 15.17 -0.27
N SER A 92 7.87 15.49 -1.52
CA SER A 92 8.81 15.42 -2.64
C SER A 92 9.27 16.81 -3.07
N ASN A 93 10.45 16.90 -3.67
CA ASN A 93 10.88 18.13 -4.32
C ASN A 93 10.09 18.39 -5.61
N LYS A 94 10.09 19.63 -6.06
CA LYS A 94 9.33 20.09 -7.21
C LYS A 94 9.60 19.29 -8.48
N GLU A 95 10.84 18.96 -8.74
CA GLU A 95 11.23 18.18 -9.93
C GLU A 95 10.64 16.77 -9.90
N ALA A 96 10.65 16.10 -8.76
CA ALA A 96 10.07 14.79 -8.57
C ALA A 96 8.53 14.83 -8.75
N VAL A 97 7.88 15.88 -8.21
CA VAL A 97 6.44 16.07 -8.38
C VAL A 97 6.09 16.27 -9.85
N LEU A 98 6.85 17.09 -10.59
CA LEU A 98 6.61 17.33 -12.01
C LEU A 98 6.89 16.11 -12.89
N ARG A 99 7.76 15.18 -12.46
CA ARG A 99 7.93 13.89 -13.15
C ARG A 99 6.72 12.98 -12.95
N THR A 100 6.18 12.93 -11.74
CA THR A 100 5.03 12.06 -11.41
C THR A 100 3.71 12.65 -11.90
N TYR A 101 3.56 13.97 -11.81
CA TYR A 101 2.38 14.73 -12.19
C TYR A 101 2.76 15.89 -13.11
N PRO A 102 3.05 15.62 -14.39
CA PRO A 102 3.45 16.63 -15.34
C PRO A 102 2.34 17.68 -15.53
N ARG A 103 2.69 18.85 -16.06
CA ARG A 103 1.73 19.95 -16.28
C ARG A 103 0.60 19.58 -17.25
N SER A 104 0.82 18.60 -18.11
CA SER A 104 -0.19 18.04 -19.01
C SER A 104 -1.25 17.19 -18.29
N ASP A 105 -0.96 16.71 -17.09
CA ASP A 105 -1.95 16.01 -16.25
C ASP A 105 -2.84 17.04 -15.55
N THR A 106 -4.10 17.11 -15.94
CA THR A 106 -5.10 18.03 -15.40
C THR A 106 -6.02 17.41 -14.37
N SER A 107 -5.70 16.19 -13.90
CA SER A 107 -6.47 15.52 -12.86
C SER A 107 -6.40 16.25 -11.51
N ALA A 108 -7.41 16.05 -10.67
CA ALA A 108 -7.44 16.65 -9.33
C ALA A 108 -6.23 16.23 -8.46
N PRO A 109 -5.78 14.97 -8.43
CA PRO A 109 -4.55 14.59 -7.74
C PRO A 109 -3.31 15.33 -8.24
N ALA A 110 -3.19 15.50 -9.55
CA ALA A 110 -2.06 16.23 -10.15
C ALA A 110 -2.04 17.71 -9.76
N HIS A 111 -3.19 18.37 -9.79
CA HIS A 111 -3.31 19.76 -9.31
C HIS A 111 -2.96 19.87 -7.83
N LEU A 112 -3.45 18.97 -6.99
CA LEU A 112 -3.13 18.94 -5.56
C LEU A 112 -1.64 18.73 -5.33
N ALA A 113 -1.02 17.76 -6.01
CA ALA A 113 0.41 17.49 -5.88
C ALA A 113 1.26 18.72 -6.23
N ARG A 114 0.94 19.39 -7.34
CA ARG A 114 1.67 20.60 -7.75
C ARG A 114 1.41 21.81 -6.85
N ALA A 115 0.23 21.91 -6.25
CA ALA A 115 -0.10 22.99 -5.32
C ALA A 115 0.63 22.86 -3.98
N TYR A 116 0.94 21.63 -3.55
CA TYR A 116 1.67 21.36 -2.30
C TYR A 116 3.20 21.28 -2.49
N ALA A 117 3.67 21.27 -3.73
CA ALA A 117 5.10 21.26 -4.03
C ALA A 117 5.71 22.66 -3.93
#